data_472867f3ecf00a31f10b0651d3d57f06
#
_entry.id   472867f3ecf00a31f10b0651d3d57f06
#
_cell.length_a   1.000
_cell.length_b   1.000
_cell.length_c   1.000
_cell.angle_alpha   90.00
_cell.angle_beta   90.00
_cell.angle_gamma   90.00
#
_symmetry.space_group_name_H-M   'P 1'
#
loop_
_entity.id
_entity.type
_entity.pdbx_description
1 polymer ?
#
loop_
_entity_poly.entity_id
_entity_poly.type
_entity_poly.pdbx_seq_one_letter_code
_entity_poly.pdbx_strand_id
1 'polypeptide(L)'
;MKNRFVIARQLLKNDGVIFVQCDDNEQAYLKVLMDEIFGRDSFVSTIHCQMSTTQGMKVKAAQSGNIVKNAEYILVYSKDGHQNVAKNPLYDLRPEYDEHYSLYLKSDGTVVQLRELYDYSFPYDLNNKKPLKLKEAYKKSEDFSEFIKKNLNDIVRIDKVTGFNIESNLKNGKWNLVERNGKEYILTLDRNGKVNQLMRLKDSWGKTDNYKREEGLRKIRGDWWEGFYLDMGNVSKEGSVDFKNGKKSERLISQIIRMSTNEGDIVLDYHLGSGTTGAVAHKMNRQYIGIEQMDYIETVSVERLKKVIAGEQGGISKDVEWQGGGSFVYCELKNDAQNFLNKIENSSTSEKLIELLEQVKNSSFLSYRVEAKKLHRDEFAKLSLFEQKQLLVELIDQNNLYVNYSDIDDVDNNVIEKEKELNRQFYKEV
;
A
#
# COMPACT_ATOMS: atom_id res chain seq x y z
N MET A 1 17.22 2.54 -9.42
CA MET A 1 15.85 2.03 -9.19
C MET A 1 15.59 0.67 -9.83
N LYS A 2 15.93 0.43 -11.13
CA LYS A 2 15.69 -0.84 -11.86
C LYS A 2 16.16 -2.09 -11.08
N ASN A 3 17.40 -2.13 -10.62
CA ASN A 3 17.95 -3.28 -9.90
C ASN A 3 17.20 -3.58 -8.60
N ARG A 4 16.77 -2.55 -7.88
CA ARG A 4 15.97 -2.72 -6.64
C ARG A 4 14.62 -3.36 -6.92
N PHE A 5 13.93 -2.97 -7.99
CA PHE A 5 12.66 -3.59 -8.39
C PHE A 5 12.83 -5.03 -8.86
N VAL A 6 13.93 -5.34 -9.58
CA VAL A 6 14.23 -6.73 -9.99
C VAL A 6 14.38 -7.63 -8.74
N ILE A 7 15.15 -7.16 -7.75
CA ILE A 7 15.34 -7.89 -6.49
C ILE A 7 14.01 -7.98 -5.72
N ALA A 8 13.26 -6.88 -5.62
CA ALA A 8 11.97 -6.87 -4.95
C ALA A 8 11.00 -7.89 -5.55
N ARG A 9 10.93 -7.99 -6.89
CA ARG A 9 10.12 -9.00 -7.56
C ARG A 9 10.52 -10.42 -7.19
N GLN A 10 11.83 -10.70 -7.08
CA GLN A 10 12.33 -12.02 -6.68
C GLN A 10 11.94 -12.38 -5.25
N LEU A 11 11.98 -11.40 -4.33
CA LEU A 11 11.64 -11.58 -2.93
C LEU A 11 10.14 -11.74 -2.67
N LEU A 12 9.28 -11.25 -3.55
CA LEU A 12 7.83 -11.42 -3.41
C LEU A 12 7.43 -12.90 -3.45
N LYS A 13 6.48 -13.29 -2.59
CA LYS A 13 5.75 -14.56 -2.74
C LYS A 13 4.99 -14.58 -4.07
N ASN A 14 4.54 -15.75 -4.51
CA ASN A 14 3.76 -15.85 -5.75
C ASN A 14 2.47 -15.04 -5.70
N ASP A 15 1.77 -15.02 -4.56
CA ASP A 15 0.61 -14.16 -4.28
C ASP A 15 1.00 -12.76 -3.75
N GLY A 16 2.27 -12.40 -3.81
CA GLY A 16 2.79 -11.13 -3.32
C GLY A 16 2.43 -9.94 -4.20
N VAL A 17 2.31 -8.79 -3.57
CA VAL A 17 1.90 -7.52 -4.20
C VAL A 17 2.90 -6.43 -3.83
N ILE A 18 3.23 -5.58 -4.78
CA ILE A 18 4.05 -4.39 -4.56
C ILE A 18 3.23 -3.12 -4.79
N PHE A 19 3.39 -2.16 -3.90
CA PHE A 19 2.80 -0.83 -3.96
C PHE A 19 3.93 0.19 -4.05
N VAL A 20 3.89 1.04 -5.08
CA VAL A 20 4.91 2.08 -5.27
C VAL A 20 4.22 3.43 -5.32
N GLN A 21 4.43 4.25 -4.28
CA GLN A 21 3.85 5.58 -4.21
C GLN A 21 4.80 6.61 -4.83
N CYS A 22 4.26 7.46 -5.69
CA CYS A 22 4.97 8.55 -6.35
C CYS A 22 4.03 9.73 -6.64
N ASP A 23 4.60 10.86 -7.01
CA ASP A 23 3.87 11.99 -7.55
C ASP A 23 3.77 11.91 -9.10
N ASP A 24 3.23 12.94 -9.72
CA ASP A 24 3.05 13.00 -11.17
C ASP A 24 4.35 13.21 -11.96
N ASN A 25 5.45 13.61 -11.30
CA ASN A 25 6.74 13.73 -11.97
C ASN A 25 7.28 12.36 -12.39
N GLU A 26 7.08 11.34 -11.54
CA GLU A 26 7.67 10.01 -11.72
C GLU A 26 6.67 8.95 -12.17
N GLN A 27 5.36 9.19 -12.08
CA GLN A 27 4.33 8.17 -12.27
C GLN A 27 4.45 7.46 -13.63
N ALA A 28 4.59 8.19 -14.70
CA ALA A 28 4.67 7.62 -16.05
C ALA A 28 5.94 6.79 -16.26
N TYR A 29 7.09 7.29 -15.80
CA TYR A 29 8.38 6.61 -15.94
C TYR A 29 8.43 5.34 -15.07
N LEU A 30 7.95 5.42 -13.85
CA LEU A 30 7.83 4.26 -12.96
C LEU A 30 6.90 3.20 -13.54
N LYS A 31 5.76 3.61 -14.12
CA LYS A 31 4.82 2.68 -14.76
C LYS A 31 5.51 1.89 -15.88
N VAL A 32 6.26 2.57 -16.77
CA VAL A 32 7.00 1.92 -17.85
C VAL A 32 8.08 0.98 -17.31
N LEU A 33 8.85 1.43 -16.31
CA LEU A 33 9.89 0.61 -15.69
C LEU A 33 9.31 -0.63 -14.99
N MET A 34 8.18 -0.49 -14.30
CA MET A 34 7.54 -1.61 -13.64
C MET A 34 6.90 -2.58 -14.65
N ASP A 35 6.35 -2.09 -15.76
CA ASP A 35 5.88 -2.93 -16.87
C ASP A 35 7.03 -3.78 -17.47
N GLU A 36 8.24 -3.20 -17.58
CA GLU A 36 9.40 -3.93 -18.05
C GLU A 36 9.82 -5.05 -17.07
N ILE A 37 9.78 -4.78 -15.77
CA ILE A 37 10.26 -5.70 -14.74
C ILE A 37 9.23 -6.74 -14.36
N PHE A 38 7.99 -6.33 -14.09
CA PHE A 38 6.91 -7.20 -13.61
C PHE A 38 6.10 -7.82 -14.75
N GLY A 39 6.06 -7.17 -15.91
CA GLY A 39 5.18 -7.49 -17.02
C GLY A 39 3.86 -6.68 -16.94
N ARG A 40 3.31 -6.32 -18.11
CA ARG A 40 2.04 -5.56 -18.19
C ARG A 40 0.87 -6.31 -17.61
N ASP A 41 0.84 -7.63 -17.73
CA ASP A 41 -0.23 -8.48 -17.20
C ASP A 41 -0.23 -8.55 -15.67
N SER A 42 0.89 -8.21 -15.04
CA SER A 42 1.04 -8.10 -13.59
C SER A 42 0.54 -6.75 -13.02
N PHE A 43 0.24 -5.79 -13.88
CA PHE A 43 -0.33 -4.51 -13.46
C PHE A 43 -1.77 -4.71 -12.98
N VAL A 44 -2.06 -4.27 -11.75
CA VAL A 44 -3.39 -4.39 -11.13
C VAL A 44 -4.15 -3.09 -11.27
N SER A 45 -3.60 -1.98 -10.75
CA SER A 45 -4.26 -0.67 -10.78
C SER A 45 -3.28 0.45 -10.47
N THR A 46 -3.68 1.67 -10.77
CA THR A 46 -3.11 2.89 -10.19
C THR A 46 -4.13 3.47 -9.21
N ILE A 47 -3.80 3.50 -7.94
CA ILE A 47 -4.62 4.14 -6.92
C ILE A 47 -4.29 5.63 -6.90
N HIS A 48 -5.32 6.46 -6.96
CA HIS A 48 -5.23 7.91 -6.92
C HIS A 48 -5.55 8.38 -5.50
N CYS A 49 -4.54 8.88 -4.76
CA CYS A 49 -4.70 9.35 -3.39
C CYS A 49 -4.86 10.86 -3.36
N GLN A 50 -5.97 11.35 -2.83
CA GLN A 50 -6.17 12.78 -2.63
C GLN A 50 -5.35 13.27 -1.42
N MET A 51 -4.19 13.85 -1.72
CA MET A 51 -3.23 14.33 -0.71
C MET A 51 -3.36 15.83 -0.41
N SER A 52 -4.17 16.57 -1.19
CA SER A 52 -4.43 17.98 -0.95
C SER A 52 -5.78 18.39 -1.54
N THR A 53 -6.16 19.62 -1.24
CA THR A 53 -7.34 20.27 -1.83
C THR A 53 -6.96 21.67 -2.35
N THR A 54 -7.78 22.21 -3.26
CA THR A 54 -7.60 23.57 -3.75
C THR A 54 -8.13 24.55 -2.71
N GLN A 55 -7.39 24.73 -1.62
CA GLN A 55 -7.70 25.63 -0.51
C GLN A 55 -6.45 26.43 -0.09
N GLY A 56 -6.64 27.51 0.67
CA GLY A 56 -5.54 28.34 1.17
C GLY A 56 -4.68 28.93 0.04
N MET A 57 -3.37 28.78 0.14
CA MET A 57 -2.41 29.32 -0.85
C MET A 57 -2.61 28.76 -2.26
N LYS A 58 -3.13 27.52 -2.38
CA LYS A 58 -3.38 26.88 -3.68
C LYS A 58 -4.50 27.54 -4.46
N VAL A 59 -5.43 28.26 -3.81
CA VAL A 59 -6.47 29.05 -4.48
C VAL A 59 -5.86 30.13 -5.35
N LYS A 60 -4.84 30.83 -4.86
CA LYS A 60 -4.15 31.91 -5.65
C LYS A 60 -3.49 31.29 -6.89
N ALA A 61 -2.86 30.12 -6.77
CA ALA A 61 -2.26 29.44 -7.91
C ALA A 61 -3.33 29.07 -8.97
N ALA A 62 -4.49 28.53 -8.52
CA ALA A 62 -5.60 28.23 -9.41
C ALA A 62 -6.17 29.47 -10.09
N GLN A 63 -6.35 30.56 -9.34
CA GLN A 63 -6.82 31.86 -9.88
C GLN A 63 -5.84 32.47 -10.89
N SER A 64 -4.54 32.18 -10.76
CA SER A 64 -3.50 32.56 -11.70
C SER A 64 -3.42 31.65 -12.94
N GLY A 65 -4.35 30.71 -13.12
CA GLY A 65 -4.43 29.86 -14.29
C GLY A 65 -3.66 28.50 -14.16
N ASN A 66 -3.09 28.20 -13.00
CA ASN A 66 -2.40 26.93 -12.80
C ASN A 66 -3.37 25.80 -12.49
N ILE A 67 -3.10 24.60 -13.01
CA ILE A 67 -3.78 23.37 -12.59
C ILE A 67 -3.17 22.94 -11.26
N VAL A 68 -4.00 22.89 -10.22
CA VAL A 68 -3.56 22.49 -8.87
C VAL A 68 -3.49 20.97 -8.76
N LYS A 69 -2.31 20.46 -8.43
CA LYS A 69 -2.09 19.04 -8.19
C LYS A 69 -2.64 18.66 -6.82
N ASN A 70 -3.63 17.77 -6.78
CA ASN A 70 -4.29 17.34 -5.55
C ASN A 70 -4.07 15.84 -5.25
N ALA A 71 -3.56 15.05 -6.20
CA ALA A 71 -3.37 13.63 -6.05
C ALA A 71 -1.89 13.23 -6.07
N GLU A 72 -1.57 12.14 -5.37
CA GLU A 72 -0.42 11.28 -5.58
C GLU A 72 -0.92 9.92 -6.07
N TYR A 73 -0.01 9.10 -6.59
CA TYR A 73 -0.31 7.84 -7.24
C TYR A 73 0.34 6.68 -6.51
N ILE A 74 -0.36 5.54 -6.45
CA ILE A 74 0.23 4.28 -5.99
C ILE A 74 0.06 3.28 -7.12
N LEU A 75 1.17 2.88 -7.73
CA LEU A 75 1.20 1.81 -8.72
C LEU A 75 1.14 0.47 -8.00
N VAL A 76 0.23 -0.41 -8.41
CA VAL A 76 0.01 -1.72 -7.82
C VAL A 76 0.31 -2.81 -8.83
N TYR A 77 1.23 -3.71 -8.48
CA TYR A 77 1.58 -4.88 -9.29
C TYR A 77 1.55 -6.15 -8.45
N SER A 78 1.05 -7.23 -9.02
CA SER A 78 1.17 -8.57 -8.46
C SER A 78 2.37 -9.30 -9.06
N LYS A 79 2.90 -10.32 -8.38
CA LYS A 79 4.04 -11.09 -8.91
C LYS A 79 3.66 -11.93 -10.13
N ASP A 80 2.55 -12.66 -10.05
CA ASP A 80 2.15 -13.69 -11.02
C ASP A 80 0.96 -13.25 -11.90
N GLY A 81 0.69 -11.95 -11.99
CA GLY A 81 -0.39 -11.41 -12.83
C GLY A 81 -1.81 -11.61 -12.27
N HIS A 82 -1.95 -12.13 -11.03
CA HIS A 82 -3.26 -12.27 -10.41
C HIS A 82 -3.85 -10.90 -10.06
N GLN A 83 -5.15 -10.75 -10.27
CA GLN A 83 -5.86 -9.48 -10.05
C GLN A 83 -6.51 -9.39 -8.65
N ASN A 84 -6.61 -10.49 -7.92
CA ASN A 84 -7.29 -10.58 -6.63
C ASN A 84 -6.34 -10.22 -5.47
N VAL A 85 -5.85 -8.99 -5.46
CA VAL A 85 -4.87 -8.50 -4.47
C VAL A 85 -5.53 -7.97 -3.18
N ALA A 86 -6.81 -7.63 -3.23
CA ALA A 86 -7.55 -7.12 -2.08
C ALA A 86 -8.12 -8.28 -1.25
N LYS A 87 -7.31 -8.82 -0.32
CA LYS A 87 -7.75 -9.86 0.64
C LYS A 87 -8.86 -9.34 1.56
N ASN A 88 -8.78 -8.08 1.96
CA ASN A 88 -9.75 -7.40 2.80
C ASN A 88 -10.21 -6.11 2.11
N PRO A 89 -11.44 -6.03 1.60
CA PRO A 89 -11.92 -4.83 0.92
C PRO A 89 -12.01 -3.64 1.87
N LEU A 90 -11.73 -2.45 1.34
CA LEU A 90 -11.93 -1.17 2.03
C LEU A 90 -13.30 -0.61 1.68
N TYR A 91 -13.87 0.12 2.63
CA TYR A 91 -15.22 0.65 2.49
C TYR A 91 -15.27 2.16 2.70
N ASP A 92 -15.96 2.84 1.80
CA ASP A 92 -16.32 4.25 1.95
C ASP A 92 -17.76 4.40 2.44
N LEU A 93 -18.03 5.52 3.09
CA LEU A 93 -19.39 5.90 3.41
C LEU A 93 -20.18 6.13 2.12
N ARG A 94 -21.36 5.53 2.03
CA ARG A 94 -22.31 5.83 0.99
C ARG A 94 -23.19 6.98 1.45
N PRO A 95 -23.13 8.15 0.82
CA PRO A 95 -23.80 9.35 1.33
C PRO A 95 -25.33 9.28 1.19
N GLU A 96 -25.81 8.40 0.31
CA GLU A 96 -27.23 8.27 0.00
C GLU A 96 -27.73 6.85 0.27
N TYR A 97 -29.00 6.73 0.64
CA TYR A 97 -29.65 5.45 0.77
C TYR A 97 -29.68 4.69 -0.56
N ASP A 98 -29.43 3.39 -0.52
CA ASP A 98 -29.53 2.52 -1.70
C ASP A 98 -30.99 2.13 -1.95
N GLU A 99 -31.62 2.75 -2.91
CA GLU A 99 -33.06 2.52 -3.23
C GLU A 99 -33.36 1.08 -3.70
N HIS A 100 -32.35 0.26 -4.01
CA HIS A 100 -32.54 -1.17 -4.28
C HIS A 100 -33.01 -1.92 -3.02
N TYR A 101 -32.63 -1.45 -1.82
CA TYR A 101 -33.15 -1.98 -0.56
C TYR A 101 -34.56 -1.43 -0.27
N SER A 102 -35.52 -1.85 -1.07
CA SER A 102 -36.90 -1.35 -1.04
C SER A 102 -37.90 -2.33 -0.45
N LEU A 103 -37.43 -3.47 0.03
CA LEU A 103 -38.24 -4.57 0.53
C LEU A 103 -37.97 -4.83 2.00
N TYR A 104 -38.96 -5.39 2.66
CA TYR A 104 -38.89 -5.83 4.06
C TYR A 104 -39.28 -7.30 4.16
N LEU A 105 -38.44 -8.10 4.81
CA LEU A 105 -38.67 -9.52 5.09
C LEU A 105 -39.30 -9.66 6.48
N LYS A 106 -40.56 -10.11 6.52
CA LYS A 106 -41.27 -10.37 7.76
C LYS A 106 -40.84 -11.69 8.40
N SER A 107 -41.12 -11.87 9.68
CA SER A 107 -40.78 -13.07 10.44
C SER A 107 -41.46 -14.36 9.93
N ASP A 108 -42.55 -14.24 9.20
CA ASP A 108 -43.26 -15.34 8.55
C ASP A 108 -42.65 -15.73 7.18
N GLY A 109 -41.57 -15.06 6.76
CA GLY A 109 -40.90 -15.27 5.48
C GLY A 109 -41.56 -14.53 4.31
N THR A 110 -42.59 -13.74 4.54
CA THR A 110 -43.18 -12.90 3.48
C THR A 110 -42.37 -11.64 3.26
N VAL A 111 -42.32 -11.19 2.01
CA VAL A 111 -41.61 -9.96 1.61
C VAL A 111 -42.63 -8.92 1.15
N VAL A 112 -42.56 -7.75 1.74
CA VAL A 112 -43.45 -6.62 1.41
C VAL A 112 -42.64 -5.40 0.98
N GLN A 113 -43.28 -4.44 0.34
CA GLN A 113 -42.62 -3.17 0.04
C GLN A 113 -42.34 -2.41 1.34
N LEU A 114 -41.13 -1.88 1.48
CA LEU A 114 -40.72 -1.11 2.67
C LEU A 114 -41.67 0.07 2.94
N ARG A 115 -42.19 0.71 1.90
CA ARG A 115 -43.16 1.79 1.98
C ARG A 115 -44.50 1.35 2.57
N GLU A 116 -44.96 0.17 2.22
CA GLU A 116 -46.23 -0.38 2.71
C GLU A 116 -46.18 -0.72 4.21
N LEU A 117 -45.00 -1.15 4.69
CA LEU A 117 -44.78 -1.43 6.10
C LEU A 117 -44.78 -0.17 6.96
N TYR A 118 -44.24 0.94 6.46
CA TYR A 118 -44.13 2.21 7.17
C TYR A 118 -45.37 3.09 7.02
N ASP A 119 -46.39 2.60 6.37
CA ASP A 119 -47.73 3.09 6.04
C ASP A 119 -48.01 4.59 6.30
N TYR A 120 -48.87 4.98 7.24
CA TYR A 120 -49.39 6.36 7.37
C TYR A 120 -48.37 7.46 7.75
N SER A 121 -47.17 7.11 8.16
CA SER A 121 -46.10 8.05 8.52
C SER A 121 -44.98 8.16 7.50
N PHE A 122 -45.09 7.48 6.36
CA PHE A 122 -44.01 7.58 5.35
C PHE A 122 -43.92 9.02 4.84
N PRO A 123 -42.69 9.59 4.78
CA PRO A 123 -42.50 10.97 4.39
C PRO A 123 -43.09 11.29 3.02
N TYR A 124 -43.91 12.35 2.98
CA TYR A 124 -44.71 12.74 1.85
C TYR A 124 -44.28 14.10 1.30
N ASP A 125 -44.17 14.23 -0.01
CA ASP A 125 -43.96 15.51 -0.67
C ASP A 125 -45.31 16.22 -0.87
N LEU A 126 -45.60 17.17 -0.05
CA LEU A 126 -46.84 17.95 -0.09
C LEU A 126 -47.01 18.75 -1.40
N ASN A 127 -45.92 19.19 -2.00
CA ASN A 127 -45.94 19.99 -3.23
C ASN A 127 -46.32 19.12 -4.43
N ASN A 128 -45.75 17.93 -4.50
CA ASN A 128 -45.96 16.98 -5.61
C ASN A 128 -47.06 15.96 -5.32
N LYS A 129 -47.68 16.01 -4.17
CA LYS A 129 -48.76 15.07 -3.71
C LYS A 129 -48.39 13.60 -3.91
N LYS A 130 -47.16 13.21 -3.54
CA LYS A 130 -46.68 11.83 -3.64
C LYS A 130 -45.70 11.48 -2.52
N PRO A 131 -45.55 10.18 -2.16
CA PRO A 131 -44.52 9.75 -1.22
C PRO A 131 -43.11 10.11 -1.75
N LEU A 132 -42.23 10.50 -0.84
CA LEU A 132 -40.81 10.75 -1.16
C LEU A 132 -40.15 9.47 -1.69
N LYS A 133 -39.10 9.62 -2.46
CA LYS A 133 -38.21 8.49 -2.77
C LYS A 133 -37.49 8.03 -1.49
N LEU A 134 -37.12 6.75 -1.41
CA LEU A 134 -36.50 6.19 -0.20
C LEU A 134 -35.24 6.96 0.21
N LYS A 135 -34.40 7.37 -0.75
CA LYS A 135 -33.22 8.18 -0.46
C LYS A 135 -33.54 9.57 0.10
N GLU A 136 -34.61 10.19 -0.38
CA GLU A 136 -35.04 11.49 0.11
C GLU A 136 -35.69 11.37 1.50
N ALA A 137 -36.49 10.33 1.71
CA ALA A 137 -37.09 10.01 2.99
C ALA A 137 -36.00 9.75 4.06
N TYR A 138 -35.00 8.94 3.74
CA TYR A 138 -33.86 8.66 4.62
C TYR A 138 -33.10 9.93 5.01
N LYS A 139 -32.94 10.86 4.07
CA LYS A 139 -32.23 12.13 4.30
C LYS A 139 -33.06 13.16 5.09
N LYS A 140 -34.38 13.20 4.87
CA LYS A 140 -35.24 14.27 5.37
C LYS A 140 -36.02 13.89 6.64
N SER A 141 -36.17 12.60 6.94
CA SER A 141 -36.91 12.13 8.11
C SER A 141 -36.00 11.36 9.05
N GLU A 142 -35.80 11.89 10.23
CA GLU A 142 -35.03 11.26 11.30
C GLU A 142 -35.70 9.95 11.74
N ASP A 143 -37.04 9.95 11.94
CA ASP A 143 -37.80 8.75 12.28
C ASP A 143 -37.60 7.61 11.26
N PHE A 144 -37.65 7.94 9.97
CA PHE A 144 -37.43 6.94 8.94
C PHE A 144 -35.98 6.45 8.92
N SER A 145 -35.02 7.34 9.13
CA SER A 145 -33.61 6.95 9.21
C SER A 145 -33.33 6.05 10.42
N GLU A 146 -33.95 6.32 11.57
CA GLU A 146 -33.88 5.45 12.75
C GLU A 146 -34.58 4.11 12.53
N PHE A 147 -35.75 4.12 11.89
CA PHE A 147 -36.43 2.89 11.50
C PHE A 147 -35.52 1.99 10.66
N ILE A 148 -34.84 2.56 9.65
CA ILE A 148 -33.86 1.84 8.83
C ILE A 148 -32.76 1.23 9.70
N LYS A 149 -32.15 2.01 10.59
CA LYS A 149 -31.10 1.54 11.50
C LYS A 149 -31.53 0.41 12.42
N LYS A 150 -32.76 0.44 12.89
CA LYS A 150 -33.32 -0.61 13.76
C LYS A 150 -33.65 -1.92 13.01
N ASN A 151 -33.88 -1.85 11.72
CA ASN A 151 -34.36 -2.97 10.90
C ASN A 151 -33.36 -3.44 9.82
N LEU A 152 -32.06 -3.24 10.03
CA LEU A 152 -31.02 -3.58 9.05
C LEU A 152 -31.03 -5.05 8.61
N ASN A 153 -31.44 -5.97 9.49
CA ASN A 153 -31.53 -7.41 9.19
C ASN A 153 -32.70 -7.76 8.29
N ASP A 154 -33.78 -7.00 8.38
CA ASP A 154 -35.06 -7.32 7.75
C ASP A 154 -35.28 -6.52 6.47
N ILE A 155 -34.56 -5.43 6.28
CA ILE A 155 -34.56 -4.67 5.05
C ILE A 155 -33.67 -5.38 4.04
N VAL A 156 -34.26 -5.69 2.87
CA VAL A 156 -33.63 -6.54 1.87
C VAL A 156 -33.80 -5.98 0.44
N ARG A 157 -32.93 -6.47 -0.43
CA ARG A 157 -33.07 -6.32 -1.88
C ARG A 157 -33.01 -7.68 -2.55
N ILE A 158 -33.63 -7.80 -3.71
CA ILE A 158 -33.52 -9.00 -4.55
C ILE A 158 -32.31 -8.82 -5.48
N ASP A 159 -31.46 -9.84 -5.52
CA ASP A 159 -30.34 -9.92 -6.44
C ASP A 159 -30.38 -11.25 -7.22
N LYS A 160 -29.89 -11.24 -8.46
CA LYS A 160 -29.77 -12.44 -9.27
C LYS A 160 -28.48 -13.16 -8.93
N VAL A 161 -28.55 -14.45 -8.73
CA VAL A 161 -27.39 -15.29 -8.45
C VAL A 161 -27.07 -16.16 -9.65
N THR A 162 -25.82 -16.11 -10.12
CA THR A 162 -25.30 -17.01 -11.15
C THR A 162 -24.38 -18.06 -10.51
N GLY A 163 -24.39 -19.29 -11.03
CA GLY A 163 -23.49 -20.36 -10.57
C GLY A 163 -23.98 -21.19 -9.38
N PHE A 164 -25.20 -20.99 -8.92
CA PHE A 164 -25.86 -21.94 -8.01
C PHE A 164 -26.47 -23.08 -8.81
N ASN A 165 -25.94 -24.31 -8.66
CA ASN A 165 -26.66 -25.49 -9.06
C ASN A 165 -27.84 -25.68 -8.09
N ILE A 166 -29.05 -25.72 -8.64
CA ILE A 166 -30.29 -25.79 -7.89
C ILE A 166 -30.38 -27.20 -7.29
N GLU A 167 -30.22 -27.29 -5.98
CA GLU A 167 -30.68 -28.47 -5.25
C GLU A 167 -32.21 -28.50 -5.28
N SER A 168 -32.75 -29.68 -5.49
CA SER A 168 -34.17 -29.98 -5.81
C SER A 168 -35.23 -29.51 -4.81
N ASN A 169 -34.86 -28.76 -3.77
CA ASN A 169 -35.71 -28.41 -2.65
C ASN A 169 -36.20 -26.96 -2.60
N LEU A 170 -35.77 -26.09 -3.54
CA LEU A 170 -36.25 -24.70 -3.56
C LEU A 170 -37.65 -24.65 -4.15
N LYS A 171 -38.63 -24.18 -3.37
CA LYS A 171 -40.01 -23.97 -3.82
C LYS A 171 -40.17 -22.64 -4.54
N ASN A 172 -40.82 -22.65 -5.70
CA ASN A 172 -41.15 -21.42 -6.43
C ASN A 172 -41.95 -20.46 -5.58
N GLY A 173 -41.54 -19.20 -5.54
CA GLY A 173 -42.27 -18.12 -4.86
C GLY A 173 -42.17 -18.12 -3.32
N LYS A 174 -41.40 -19.03 -2.71
CA LYS A 174 -41.10 -19.00 -1.29
C LYS A 174 -39.61 -18.75 -1.04
N TRP A 175 -39.29 -17.96 -0.04
CA TRP A 175 -37.92 -17.72 0.39
C TRP A 175 -37.49 -18.84 1.32
N ASN A 176 -36.32 -19.43 1.02
CA ASN A 176 -35.77 -20.54 1.78
C ASN A 176 -34.39 -20.15 2.27
N LEU A 177 -34.11 -20.45 3.55
CA LEU A 177 -32.79 -20.31 4.13
C LEU A 177 -31.95 -21.52 3.70
N VAL A 178 -30.80 -21.26 3.08
CA VAL A 178 -29.87 -22.28 2.58
C VAL A 178 -28.49 -21.97 3.13
N GLU A 179 -27.90 -22.93 3.83
CA GLU A 179 -26.52 -22.83 4.29
C GLU A 179 -25.56 -23.45 3.27
N ARG A 180 -24.51 -22.73 2.89
CA ARG A 180 -23.46 -23.23 2.00
C ARG A 180 -22.11 -22.64 2.39
N ASN A 181 -21.12 -23.50 2.57
CA ASN A 181 -19.76 -23.12 2.99
C ASN A 181 -19.73 -22.23 4.24
N GLY A 182 -20.58 -22.53 5.24
CA GLY A 182 -20.66 -21.77 6.49
C GLY A 182 -21.32 -20.39 6.34
N LYS A 183 -22.00 -20.11 5.22
CA LYS A 183 -22.76 -18.87 4.99
C LYS A 183 -24.23 -19.18 4.73
N GLU A 184 -25.09 -18.37 5.35
CA GLU A 184 -26.53 -18.42 5.13
C GLU A 184 -26.91 -17.58 3.91
N TYR A 185 -27.77 -18.15 3.06
CA TYR A 185 -28.34 -17.51 1.89
C TYR A 185 -29.88 -17.61 1.96
N ILE A 186 -30.57 -16.56 1.62
CA ILE A 186 -32.03 -16.58 1.51
C ILE A 186 -32.38 -16.63 0.02
N LEU A 187 -32.76 -17.78 -0.46
CA LEU A 187 -32.94 -18.07 -1.88
C LEU A 187 -34.39 -18.36 -2.24
N THR A 188 -34.79 -18.00 -3.47
CA THR A 188 -36.04 -18.41 -4.09
C THR A 188 -35.85 -18.65 -5.58
N LEU A 189 -36.79 -19.37 -6.20
CA LEU A 189 -36.89 -19.49 -7.65
C LEU A 189 -37.87 -18.46 -8.17
N ASP A 190 -37.51 -17.76 -9.25
CA ASP A 190 -38.44 -16.95 -10.02
C ASP A 190 -39.34 -17.84 -10.89
N ARG A 191 -40.31 -17.20 -11.58
CA ARG A 191 -41.28 -17.93 -12.47
C ARG A 191 -40.58 -18.68 -13.63
N ASN A 192 -39.34 -18.33 -13.95
CA ASN A 192 -38.53 -18.93 -15.01
C ASN A 192 -37.50 -19.95 -14.45
N GLY A 193 -37.61 -20.31 -13.19
CA GLY A 193 -36.67 -21.21 -12.52
C GLY A 193 -35.28 -20.65 -12.25
N LYS A 194 -35.09 -19.31 -12.34
CA LYS A 194 -33.84 -18.68 -12.00
C LYS A 194 -33.75 -18.41 -10.50
N VAL A 195 -32.55 -18.60 -9.92
CA VAL A 195 -32.31 -18.36 -8.51
C VAL A 195 -32.18 -16.86 -8.26
N ASN A 196 -32.95 -16.36 -7.34
CA ASN A 196 -32.81 -15.03 -6.73
C ASN A 196 -32.40 -15.18 -5.27
N GLN A 197 -31.64 -14.20 -4.79
CA GLN A 197 -31.19 -14.08 -3.41
C GLN A 197 -31.75 -12.81 -2.79
N LEU A 198 -32.11 -12.86 -1.51
CA LEU A 198 -32.28 -11.65 -0.69
C LEU A 198 -30.95 -11.26 -0.07
N MET A 199 -30.52 -10.05 -0.36
CA MET A 199 -29.37 -9.42 0.29
C MET A 199 -29.87 -8.51 1.40
N ARG A 200 -29.35 -8.69 2.62
CA ARG A 200 -29.74 -7.88 3.77
C ARG A 200 -29.01 -6.52 3.77
N LEU A 201 -29.69 -5.47 4.16
CA LEU A 201 -29.08 -4.13 4.30
C LEU A 201 -27.93 -4.13 5.31
N LYS A 202 -28.02 -4.97 6.34
CA LYS A 202 -26.95 -5.17 7.32
C LYS A 202 -25.59 -5.48 6.70
N ASP A 203 -25.55 -6.24 5.60
CA ASP A 203 -24.29 -6.59 4.92
C ASP A 203 -23.60 -5.36 4.31
N SER A 204 -24.39 -4.33 4.01
CA SER A 204 -23.92 -3.03 3.51
C SER A 204 -23.77 -1.97 4.62
N TRP A 205 -23.98 -2.33 5.88
CA TRP A 205 -23.87 -1.42 7.03
C TRP A 205 -22.61 -1.76 7.85
N GLY A 206 -21.92 -0.74 8.35
CA GLY A 206 -20.80 -0.91 9.27
C GLY A 206 -19.84 0.27 9.27
N LYS A 207 -18.71 0.10 9.97
CA LYS A 207 -17.65 1.11 10.01
C LYS A 207 -16.99 1.26 8.65
N THR A 208 -16.70 2.51 8.28
CA THR A 208 -16.03 2.88 7.03
C THR A 208 -14.54 3.09 7.24
N ASP A 209 -13.78 3.17 6.15
CA ASP A 209 -12.36 3.45 6.13
C ASP A 209 -12.04 4.92 5.86
N ASN A 210 -13.06 5.76 5.92
CA ASN A 210 -12.94 7.21 5.83
C ASN A 210 -12.21 7.78 7.05
N TYR A 211 -11.77 9.04 6.96
CA TYR A 211 -11.02 9.71 8.02
C TYR A 211 -11.70 9.64 9.40
N LYS A 212 -13.03 9.83 9.45
CA LYS A 212 -13.82 9.80 10.69
C LYS A 212 -14.27 8.40 11.11
N ARG A 213 -14.06 7.38 10.27
CA ARG A 213 -14.54 6.00 10.51
C ARG A 213 -16.00 5.90 10.89
N GLU A 214 -16.82 6.68 10.22
CA GLU A 214 -18.27 6.74 10.47
C GLU A 214 -18.89 5.36 10.26
N GLU A 215 -19.87 5.05 11.09
CA GLU A 215 -20.71 3.88 10.91
C GLU A 215 -21.92 4.25 10.06
N GLY A 216 -22.19 3.47 9.01
CA GLY A 216 -23.28 3.75 8.10
C GLY A 216 -23.34 2.80 6.92
N LEU A 217 -24.13 3.20 5.94
CA LEU A 217 -24.15 2.50 4.64
C LEU A 217 -22.80 2.61 3.97
N ARG A 218 -22.31 1.48 3.47
CA ARG A 218 -20.98 1.36 2.88
C ARG A 218 -21.05 1.02 1.39
N LYS A 219 -20.06 1.49 0.66
CA LYS A 219 -19.71 1.02 -0.68
C LYS A 219 -18.26 0.54 -0.67
N ILE A 220 -17.94 -0.46 -1.47
CA ILE A 220 -16.55 -0.90 -1.65
C ILE A 220 -15.78 0.25 -2.31
N ARG A 221 -14.58 0.53 -1.76
CA ARG A 221 -13.69 1.55 -2.30
C ARG A 221 -13.01 1.02 -3.57
N GLY A 222 -13.01 1.84 -4.62
CA GLY A 222 -12.25 1.60 -5.84
C GLY A 222 -10.83 2.17 -5.76
N ASP A 223 -10.33 2.60 -6.90
CA ASP A 223 -8.99 3.17 -7.07
C ASP A 223 -8.90 4.68 -6.75
N TRP A 224 -10.00 5.33 -6.43
CA TRP A 224 -10.04 6.73 -5.99
C TRP A 224 -10.12 6.80 -4.47
N TRP A 225 -9.02 7.27 -3.83
CA TRP A 225 -8.87 7.31 -2.37
C TRP A 225 -8.92 8.76 -1.86
N GLU A 226 -10.02 9.14 -1.25
CA GLU A 226 -10.29 10.51 -0.80
C GLU A 226 -9.86 10.79 0.65
N GLY A 227 -9.61 12.08 0.93
CA GLY A 227 -9.52 12.59 2.30
C GLY A 227 -8.20 12.34 3.01
N PHE A 228 -7.12 11.94 2.33
CA PHE A 228 -5.80 11.78 2.95
C PHE A 228 -5.12 13.12 3.23
N TYR A 229 -5.56 14.19 2.58
CA TYR A 229 -5.12 15.55 2.92
C TYR A 229 -5.45 15.95 4.38
N LEU A 230 -6.44 15.31 5.01
CA LEU A 230 -6.82 15.56 6.41
C LEU A 230 -5.74 15.10 7.39
N ASP A 231 -4.92 14.12 7.01
CA ASP A 231 -3.81 13.64 7.83
C ASP A 231 -2.62 14.61 7.81
N MET A 232 -2.47 15.39 6.73
CA MET A 232 -1.25 16.15 6.45
C MET A 232 -0.90 17.19 7.52
N GLY A 233 -1.91 17.70 8.25
CA GLY A 233 -1.69 18.65 9.34
C GLY A 233 -0.93 18.06 10.55
N ASN A 234 -0.98 16.76 10.74
CA ASN A 234 -0.39 16.06 11.88
C ASN A 234 0.69 15.03 11.49
N VAL A 235 0.83 14.73 10.19
CA VAL A 235 1.73 13.66 9.71
C VAL A 235 3.16 13.82 10.18
N SER A 236 3.68 15.05 10.24
CA SER A 236 5.04 15.33 10.70
C SER A 236 5.28 14.87 12.15
N LYS A 237 4.23 14.87 12.98
CA LYS A 237 4.28 14.51 14.41
C LYS A 237 3.92 13.05 14.69
N GLU A 238 3.36 12.31 13.71
CA GLU A 238 3.01 10.90 13.90
C GLU A 238 4.24 10.10 14.36
N GLY A 239 4.02 9.15 15.28
CA GLY A 239 5.09 8.35 15.88
C GLY A 239 6.10 9.14 16.69
N SER A 240 5.78 10.42 17.02
CA SER A 240 6.63 11.31 17.85
C SER A 240 8.05 11.49 17.33
N VAL A 241 8.28 11.36 16.03
CA VAL A 241 9.55 11.63 15.35
C VAL A 241 9.36 12.73 14.29
N ASP A 242 10.31 13.66 14.23
CA ASP A 242 10.29 14.73 13.24
C ASP A 242 10.90 14.23 11.93
N PHE A 243 10.15 14.35 10.83
CA PHE A 243 10.61 14.04 9.49
C PHE A 243 9.91 14.98 8.51
N LYS A 244 10.63 15.98 8.05
CA LYS A 244 10.04 17.16 7.39
C LYS A 244 9.41 16.87 6.04
N ASN A 245 10.01 15.99 5.23
CA ASN A 245 9.59 15.77 3.84
C ASN A 245 9.36 14.27 3.57
N GLY A 246 8.33 13.97 2.78
CA GLY A 246 8.10 12.59 2.31
C GLY A 246 7.45 11.62 3.30
N LYS A 247 7.20 12.03 4.55
CA LYS A 247 6.53 11.18 5.53
C LYS A 247 5.09 10.89 5.12
N LYS A 248 4.73 9.62 5.07
CA LYS A 248 3.37 9.17 4.77
C LYS A 248 2.59 8.93 6.06
N SER A 249 1.26 9.14 6.01
CA SER A 249 0.42 8.92 7.18
C SER A 249 0.26 7.45 7.50
N GLU A 250 0.19 7.11 8.79
CA GLU A 250 -0.07 5.74 9.23
C GLU A 250 -1.42 5.24 8.72
N ARG A 251 -2.42 6.12 8.58
CA ARG A 251 -3.73 5.75 8.04
C ARG A 251 -3.63 5.25 6.59
N LEU A 252 -2.87 5.92 5.73
CA LEU A 252 -2.67 5.49 4.35
C LEU A 252 -2.00 4.11 4.29
N ILE A 253 -0.89 3.97 5.00
CA ILE A 253 -0.12 2.71 5.02
C ILE A 253 -0.95 1.57 5.65
N SER A 254 -1.72 1.85 6.71
CA SER A 254 -2.57 0.83 7.35
C SER A 254 -3.65 0.29 6.42
N GLN A 255 -4.22 1.14 5.57
CA GLN A 255 -5.22 0.71 4.60
C GLN A 255 -4.60 -0.17 3.50
N ILE A 256 -3.40 0.16 3.03
CA ILE A 256 -2.64 -0.67 2.08
C ILE A 256 -2.33 -2.04 2.70
N ILE A 257 -1.73 -2.06 3.90
CA ILE A 257 -1.35 -3.29 4.60
C ILE A 257 -2.59 -4.15 4.90
N ARG A 258 -3.67 -3.56 5.45
CA ARG A 258 -4.90 -4.30 5.75
C ARG A 258 -5.53 -4.89 4.50
N MET A 259 -5.59 -4.14 3.41
CA MET A 259 -6.19 -4.58 2.16
C MET A 259 -5.46 -5.80 1.59
N SER A 260 -4.12 -5.82 1.64
CA SER A 260 -3.29 -6.77 0.92
C SER A 260 -2.70 -7.91 1.75
N THR A 261 -2.78 -7.83 3.09
CA THR A 261 -2.14 -8.81 4.00
C THR A 261 -3.08 -9.30 5.09
N ASN A 262 -2.74 -10.45 5.67
CA ASN A 262 -3.30 -10.95 6.91
C ASN A 262 -2.29 -10.79 8.06
N GLU A 263 -2.73 -11.03 9.31
CA GLU A 263 -1.83 -11.06 10.47
C GLU A 263 -0.74 -12.12 10.28
N GLY A 264 0.47 -11.79 10.67
CA GLY A 264 1.65 -12.65 10.52
C GLY A 264 2.30 -12.63 9.13
N ASP A 265 1.70 -12.01 8.12
CA ASP A 265 2.35 -11.80 6.81
C ASP A 265 3.55 -10.84 6.96
N ILE A 266 4.51 -10.96 6.04
CA ILE A 266 5.72 -10.13 6.02
C ILE A 266 5.52 -8.92 5.11
N VAL A 267 5.80 -7.73 5.63
CA VAL A 267 5.82 -6.45 4.90
C VAL A 267 7.26 -6.01 4.73
N LEU A 268 7.70 -5.80 3.49
CA LEU A 268 9.02 -5.27 3.17
C LEU A 268 8.91 -3.82 2.69
N ASP A 269 9.64 -2.92 3.35
CA ASP A 269 9.85 -1.55 2.87
C ASP A 269 11.36 -1.30 2.73
N TYR A 270 11.84 -1.24 1.50
CA TYR A 270 13.26 -1.02 1.21
C TYR A 270 13.60 0.45 0.89
N HIS A 271 12.69 1.35 1.20
CA HIS A 271 12.84 2.80 1.28
C HIS A 271 12.16 3.30 2.55
N LEU A 272 12.58 2.77 3.71
CA LEU A 272 11.87 2.87 4.99
C LEU A 272 11.61 4.32 5.43
N GLY A 273 12.51 5.24 5.11
CA GLY A 273 12.36 6.66 5.42
C GLY A 273 12.11 6.88 6.91
N SER A 274 10.97 7.46 7.24
CA SER A 274 10.59 7.73 8.64
C SER A 274 10.10 6.53 9.44
N GLY A 275 10.14 5.32 8.87
CA GLY A 275 9.70 4.09 9.55
C GLY A 275 8.18 3.92 9.64
N THR A 276 7.39 4.63 8.82
CA THR A 276 5.91 4.55 8.90
C THR A 276 5.42 3.14 8.62
N THR A 277 5.94 2.49 7.58
CA THR A 277 5.53 1.12 7.22
C THR A 277 5.83 0.13 8.34
N GLY A 278 7.03 0.20 8.93
CA GLY A 278 7.42 -0.66 10.06
C GLY A 278 6.53 -0.42 11.28
N ALA A 279 6.25 0.84 11.61
CA ALA A 279 5.37 1.21 12.73
C ALA A 279 3.96 0.65 12.55
N VAL A 280 3.37 0.82 11.37
CA VAL A 280 2.03 0.33 11.05
C VAL A 280 1.98 -1.20 11.04
N ALA A 281 2.94 -1.86 10.39
CA ALA A 281 3.03 -3.31 10.35
C ALA A 281 3.10 -3.90 11.77
N HIS A 282 3.92 -3.32 12.63
CA HIS A 282 4.06 -3.70 14.04
C HIS A 282 2.73 -3.57 14.81
N LYS A 283 2.10 -2.38 14.75
CA LYS A 283 0.80 -2.13 15.40
C LYS A 283 -0.32 -3.04 14.91
N MET A 284 -0.22 -3.57 13.69
CA MET A 284 -1.21 -4.45 13.07
C MET A 284 -0.83 -5.93 13.12
N ASN A 285 0.13 -6.34 13.93
CA ASN A 285 0.59 -7.73 14.07
C ASN A 285 1.11 -8.35 12.76
N ARG A 286 1.75 -7.56 11.90
CA ARG A 286 2.51 -8.07 10.75
C ARG A 286 3.98 -8.10 11.08
N GLN A 287 4.69 -9.06 10.51
CA GLN A 287 6.16 -9.02 10.50
C GLN A 287 6.61 -7.97 9.50
N TYR A 288 7.78 -7.35 9.72
CA TYR A 288 8.29 -6.37 8.78
C TYR A 288 9.80 -6.42 8.64
N ILE A 289 10.27 -6.03 7.48
CA ILE A 289 11.66 -5.80 7.15
C ILE A 289 11.74 -4.39 6.59
N GLY A 290 12.49 -3.52 7.26
CA GLY A 290 12.73 -2.14 6.83
C GLY A 290 14.18 -1.95 6.44
N ILE A 291 14.44 -1.34 5.28
CA ILE A 291 15.79 -1.03 4.80
C ILE A 291 15.87 0.46 4.50
N GLU A 292 16.89 1.11 5.03
CA GLU A 292 17.20 2.51 4.76
C GLU A 292 18.71 2.66 4.62
N GLN A 293 19.17 3.44 3.65
CA GLN A 293 20.59 3.67 3.42
C GLN A 293 21.12 4.94 4.10
N MET A 294 20.22 5.83 4.51
CA MET A 294 20.58 7.14 5.07
C MET A 294 20.81 7.04 6.57
N ASP A 295 21.78 7.78 7.07
CA ASP A 295 22.20 7.78 8.49
C ASP A 295 21.10 8.14 9.49
N TYR A 296 20.06 8.83 9.04
CA TYR A 296 18.92 9.15 9.91
C TYR A 296 18.10 7.92 10.35
N ILE A 297 18.36 6.72 9.80
CA ILE A 297 17.65 5.50 10.21
C ILE A 297 17.68 5.31 11.73
N GLU A 298 18.83 5.51 12.35
CA GLU A 298 19.01 5.34 13.79
C GLU A 298 18.19 6.37 14.58
N THR A 299 18.31 7.64 14.21
CA THR A 299 17.70 8.77 14.95
C THR A 299 16.22 8.97 14.67
N VAL A 300 15.69 8.45 13.57
CA VAL A 300 14.29 8.61 13.16
C VAL A 300 13.55 7.28 13.21
N SER A 301 13.91 6.33 12.33
CA SER A 301 13.12 5.09 12.15
C SER A 301 13.23 4.17 13.35
N VAL A 302 14.43 3.96 13.87
CA VAL A 302 14.69 3.15 15.07
C VAL A 302 14.01 3.77 16.29
N GLU A 303 14.14 5.09 16.47
CA GLU A 303 13.50 5.81 17.58
C GLU A 303 11.97 5.75 17.49
N ARG A 304 11.40 5.82 16.28
CA ARG A 304 9.96 5.61 16.08
C ARG A 304 9.53 4.22 16.52
N LEU A 305 10.25 3.18 16.11
CA LEU A 305 9.92 1.79 16.46
C LEU A 305 10.05 1.53 17.96
N LYS A 306 11.04 2.12 18.63
CA LYS A 306 11.14 2.08 20.10
C LYS A 306 9.91 2.69 20.78
N LYS A 307 9.41 3.83 20.27
CA LYS A 307 8.19 4.46 20.80
C LYS A 307 6.94 3.63 20.52
N VAL A 308 6.85 2.98 19.36
CA VAL A 308 5.76 2.03 19.05
C VAL A 308 5.75 0.89 20.08
N ILE A 309 6.90 0.25 20.34
CA ILE A 309 7.02 -0.81 21.36
C ILE A 309 6.63 -0.30 22.75
N ALA A 310 6.98 0.95 23.09
CA ALA A 310 6.60 1.58 24.34
C ALA A 310 5.10 1.96 24.42
N GLY A 311 4.31 1.71 23.37
CA GLY A 311 2.87 1.95 23.39
C GLY A 311 2.45 3.37 23.04
N GLU A 312 3.20 4.09 22.17
CA GLU A 312 2.80 5.43 21.73
C GLU A 312 1.39 5.42 21.11
N GLN A 313 0.60 6.48 21.35
CA GLN A 313 -0.82 6.56 21.02
C GLN A 313 -1.13 7.45 19.82
N GLY A 314 -0.15 7.72 18.96
CA GLY A 314 -0.33 8.47 17.71
C GLY A 314 -0.81 7.61 16.54
N GLY A 315 -1.06 8.26 15.41
CA GLY A 315 -1.45 7.59 14.17
C GLY A 315 -2.65 6.67 14.33
N ILE A 316 -2.46 5.40 13.98
CA ILE A 316 -3.52 4.36 14.03
C ILE A 316 -3.66 3.67 15.39
N SER A 317 -2.85 4.01 16.40
CA SER A 317 -2.79 3.27 17.68
C SER A 317 -4.17 3.06 18.31
N LYS A 318 -4.99 4.10 18.35
CA LYS A 318 -6.36 4.01 18.89
C LYS A 318 -7.28 3.13 18.03
N ASP A 319 -7.05 3.11 16.73
CA ASP A 319 -7.88 2.38 15.77
C ASP A 319 -7.67 0.88 15.83
N VAL A 320 -6.47 0.46 16.21
CA VAL A 320 -6.06 -0.94 16.37
C VAL A 320 -5.90 -1.34 17.84
N GLU A 321 -6.32 -0.47 18.76
CA GLU A 321 -6.26 -0.68 20.22
C GLU A 321 -4.84 -1.02 20.72
N TRP A 322 -3.84 -0.37 20.11
CA TRP A 322 -2.44 -0.64 20.40
C TRP A 322 -2.05 -0.24 21.82
N GLN A 323 -1.43 -1.18 22.57
CA GLN A 323 -0.98 -0.95 23.95
C GLN A 323 0.54 -1.05 24.12
N GLY A 324 1.27 -1.28 23.03
CA GLY A 324 2.69 -1.51 23.08
C GLY A 324 3.07 -3.00 23.09
N GLY A 325 4.35 -3.27 23.17
CA GLY A 325 4.93 -4.61 23.19
C GLY A 325 5.61 -5.01 21.89
N GLY A 326 6.07 -6.26 21.84
CA GLY A 326 6.84 -6.79 20.73
C GLY A 326 8.32 -6.39 20.80
N SER A 327 9.05 -6.67 19.74
CA SER A 327 10.46 -6.34 19.58
C SER A 327 10.82 -6.20 18.10
N PHE A 328 11.93 -5.57 17.81
CA PHE A 328 12.55 -5.57 16.48
C PHE A 328 14.07 -5.73 16.63
N VAL A 329 14.71 -6.15 15.56
CA VAL A 329 16.18 -6.23 15.48
C VAL A 329 16.66 -5.10 14.59
N TYR A 330 17.60 -4.31 15.06
CA TYR A 330 18.32 -3.32 14.28
C TYR A 330 19.69 -3.90 13.91
N CYS A 331 20.03 -3.83 12.62
CA CYS A 331 21.30 -4.27 12.10
C CYS A 331 21.87 -3.22 11.16
N GLU A 332 23.16 -2.99 11.25
CA GLU A 332 23.91 -2.25 10.26
C GLU A 332 24.73 -3.23 9.41
N LEU A 333 24.74 -2.98 8.10
CA LEU A 333 25.63 -3.73 7.23
C LEU A 333 27.05 -3.30 7.54
N LYS A 334 27.90 -4.28 7.84
CA LYS A 334 29.32 -4.04 8.05
C LYS A 334 29.91 -3.45 6.78
N ASN A 335 30.54 -2.29 6.89
CA ASN A 335 31.21 -1.64 5.78
C ASN A 335 32.58 -2.31 5.53
N ASP A 336 32.56 -3.56 5.07
CA ASP A 336 33.77 -4.31 4.78
C ASP A 336 34.52 -3.69 3.58
N ALA A 337 33.83 -3.09 2.62
CA ALA A 337 34.42 -2.41 1.49
C ALA A 337 35.34 -1.26 1.96
N GLN A 338 34.84 -0.35 2.82
CA GLN A 338 35.60 0.77 3.33
C GLN A 338 36.82 0.31 4.16
N ASN A 339 36.64 -0.76 4.95
CA ASN A 339 37.75 -1.34 5.70
C ASN A 339 38.85 -1.89 4.79
N PHE A 340 38.48 -2.50 3.65
CA PHE A 340 39.46 -2.96 2.66
C PHE A 340 40.12 -1.79 1.94
N LEU A 341 39.35 -0.77 1.53
CA LEU A 341 39.89 0.44 0.90
C LEU A 341 40.94 1.12 1.80
N ASN A 342 40.63 1.32 3.09
CA ASN A 342 41.55 1.87 4.05
C ASN A 342 42.85 1.02 4.22
N LYS A 343 42.72 -0.32 4.19
CA LYS A 343 43.87 -1.23 4.24
C LYS A 343 44.72 -1.15 2.97
N ILE A 344 44.10 -1.04 1.81
CA ILE A 344 44.78 -0.88 0.51
C ILE A 344 45.56 0.44 0.52
N GLU A 345 44.92 1.54 0.88
CA GLU A 345 45.53 2.86 0.92
C GLU A 345 46.76 2.88 1.80
N ASN A 346 46.67 2.31 3.01
CA ASN A 346 47.74 2.27 4.00
C ASN A 346 48.79 1.18 3.76
N SER A 347 48.65 0.35 2.71
CA SER A 347 49.60 -0.68 2.36
C SER A 347 50.81 -0.09 1.64
N SER A 348 52.01 -0.38 2.16
CA SER A 348 53.29 0.13 1.62
C SER A 348 54.10 -0.93 0.87
N THR A 349 53.62 -2.18 0.84
CA THR A 349 54.35 -3.28 0.18
C THR A 349 53.41 -4.17 -0.66
N SER A 350 53.98 -4.80 -1.70
CA SER A 350 53.27 -5.71 -2.58
C SER A 350 52.77 -6.96 -1.86
N GLU A 351 53.52 -7.46 -0.87
CA GLU A 351 53.14 -8.64 -0.09
C GLU A 351 51.80 -8.40 0.66
N LYS A 352 51.64 -7.21 1.28
CA LYS A 352 50.41 -6.84 1.94
C LYS A 352 49.24 -6.72 1.00
N LEU A 353 49.44 -6.20 -0.21
CA LEU A 353 48.38 -6.12 -1.23
C LEU A 353 47.99 -7.49 -1.77
N ILE A 354 48.91 -8.43 -1.90
CA ILE A 354 48.65 -9.82 -2.26
C ILE A 354 47.84 -10.51 -1.18
N GLU A 355 48.14 -10.31 0.11
CA GLU A 355 47.35 -10.83 1.21
C GLU A 355 45.93 -10.25 1.22
N LEU A 356 45.77 -8.95 0.94
CA LEU A 356 44.50 -8.31 0.80
C LEU A 356 43.68 -8.85 -0.39
N LEU A 357 44.31 -9.12 -1.54
CA LEU A 357 43.69 -9.75 -2.69
C LEU A 357 43.06 -11.11 -2.29
N GLU A 358 43.80 -11.95 -1.57
CA GLU A 358 43.29 -13.26 -1.15
C GLU A 358 42.16 -13.11 -0.08
N GLN A 359 42.24 -12.13 0.81
CA GLN A 359 41.18 -11.83 1.75
C GLN A 359 39.90 -11.38 1.02
N VAL A 360 40.03 -10.50 0.02
CA VAL A 360 38.91 -10.01 -0.78
C VAL A 360 38.27 -11.15 -1.57
N LYS A 361 39.07 -12.02 -2.21
CA LYS A 361 38.56 -13.20 -2.94
C LYS A 361 37.77 -14.17 -2.09
N ASN A 362 38.14 -14.32 -0.82
CA ASN A 362 37.51 -15.23 0.12
C ASN A 362 36.41 -14.56 0.95
N SER A 363 36.18 -13.25 0.77
CA SER A 363 35.16 -12.53 1.51
C SER A 363 33.76 -12.77 0.91
N SER A 364 32.75 -12.75 1.77
CA SER A 364 31.35 -12.92 1.37
C SER A 364 30.71 -11.63 0.83
N PHE A 365 31.39 -10.49 0.91
CA PHE A 365 30.84 -9.21 0.49
C PHE A 365 30.92 -8.96 -1.02
N LEU A 366 31.80 -9.69 -1.74
CA LEU A 366 31.88 -9.56 -3.20
C LEU A 366 30.66 -10.15 -3.88
N SER A 367 30.05 -9.37 -4.74
CA SER A 367 28.96 -9.83 -5.60
C SER A 367 29.43 -10.99 -6.48
N TYR A 368 28.57 -11.98 -6.72
CA TYR A 368 28.80 -13.08 -7.66
C TYR A 368 29.16 -12.62 -9.10
N ARG A 369 28.88 -11.34 -9.42
CA ARG A 369 29.22 -10.72 -10.71
C ARG A 369 30.67 -10.27 -10.80
N VAL A 370 31.36 -10.16 -9.68
CA VAL A 370 32.79 -9.78 -9.64
C VAL A 370 33.62 -11.02 -9.78
N GLU A 371 34.25 -11.21 -10.95
CA GLU A 371 35.06 -12.40 -11.27
C GLU A 371 36.46 -12.32 -10.64
N ALA A 372 36.55 -12.00 -9.33
CA ALA A 372 37.83 -11.90 -8.61
C ALA A 372 38.68 -13.16 -8.71
N LYS A 373 38.10 -14.31 -8.97
CA LYS A 373 38.79 -15.60 -9.14
C LYS A 373 39.63 -15.66 -10.41
N LYS A 374 39.35 -14.83 -11.45
CA LYS A 374 40.15 -14.73 -12.66
C LYS A 374 41.46 -13.97 -12.49
N LEU A 375 41.64 -13.25 -11.38
CA LEU A 375 42.84 -12.50 -11.09
C LEU A 375 43.90 -13.45 -10.50
N HIS A 376 44.88 -13.85 -11.30
CA HIS A 376 45.95 -14.76 -10.85
C HIS A 376 46.96 -14.01 -9.98
N ARG A 377 47.35 -14.61 -8.86
CA ARG A 377 48.31 -14.06 -7.88
C ARG A 377 49.65 -13.66 -8.57
N ASP A 378 50.16 -14.51 -9.46
CA ASP A 378 51.45 -14.30 -10.14
C ASP A 378 51.40 -13.15 -11.15
N GLU A 379 50.25 -12.88 -11.74
CA GLU A 379 50.04 -11.74 -12.64
C GLU A 379 49.90 -10.45 -11.84
N PHE A 380 49.17 -10.48 -10.76
CA PHE A 380 49.01 -9.36 -9.83
C PHE A 380 50.36 -8.95 -9.20
N ALA A 381 51.21 -9.91 -8.83
CA ALA A 381 52.52 -9.65 -8.25
C ALA A 381 53.53 -8.97 -9.21
N LYS A 382 53.29 -9.03 -10.52
CA LYS A 382 54.14 -8.37 -11.56
C LYS A 382 53.81 -6.88 -11.75
N LEU A 383 52.68 -6.43 -11.26
CA LEU A 383 52.22 -5.05 -11.32
C LEU A 383 53.01 -4.16 -10.35
N SER A 384 53.15 -2.90 -10.69
CA SER A 384 53.67 -1.91 -9.75
C SER A 384 52.76 -1.75 -8.53
N LEU A 385 53.27 -1.26 -7.43
CA LEU A 385 52.50 -1.05 -6.21
C LEU A 385 51.26 -0.15 -6.43
N PHE A 386 51.39 0.83 -7.29
CA PHE A 386 50.32 1.72 -7.70
C PHE A 386 49.22 0.97 -8.47
N GLU A 387 49.61 0.20 -9.48
CA GLU A 387 48.66 -0.59 -10.28
C GLU A 387 47.96 -1.67 -9.44
N GLN A 388 48.68 -2.29 -8.51
CA GLN A 388 48.10 -3.25 -7.57
C GLN A 388 47.00 -2.59 -6.69
N LYS A 389 47.27 -1.41 -6.15
CA LYS A 389 46.28 -0.63 -5.38
C LYS A 389 45.08 -0.29 -6.24
N GLN A 390 45.31 0.27 -7.43
CA GLN A 390 44.25 0.66 -8.33
C GLN A 390 43.35 -0.53 -8.71
N LEU A 391 43.94 -1.67 -9.06
CA LEU A 391 43.19 -2.87 -9.40
C LEU A 391 42.36 -3.42 -8.24
N LEU A 392 42.88 -3.37 -7.01
CA LEU A 392 42.10 -3.77 -5.81
C LEU A 392 40.97 -2.81 -5.52
N VAL A 393 41.18 -1.50 -5.69
CA VAL A 393 40.12 -0.50 -5.56
C VAL A 393 39.04 -0.74 -6.59
N GLU A 394 39.37 -0.90 -7.86
CA GLU A 394 38.42 -1.21 -8.92
C GLU A 394 37.62 -2.49 -8.64
N LEU A 395 38.30 -3.54 -8.12
CA LEU A 395 37.64 -4.79 -7.74
C LEU A 395 36.58 -4.59 -6.66
N ILE A 396 36.85 -3.70 -5.67
CA ILE A 396 35.93 -3.36 -4.60
C ILE A 396 34.82 -2.44 -5.11
N ASP A 397 35.12 -1.47 -5.97
CA ASP A 397 34.16 -0.53 -6.54
C ASP A 397 33.17 -1.21 -7.50
N GLN A 398 33.58 -2.24 -8.24
CA GLN A 398 32.67 -3.06 -9.03
C GLN A 398 31.55 -3.72 -8.18
N ASN A 399 31.75 -3.79 -6.89
CA ASN A 399 30.76 -4.28 -5.93
C ASN A 399 29.77 -3.20 -5.48
N ASN A 400 30.10 -1.92 -5.64
CA ASN A 400 29.19 -0.79 -5.39
C ASN A 400 28.21 -0.66 -6.55
N LEU A 401 26.93 -0.99 -6.30
CA LEU A 401 25.95 -1.21 -7.33
C LEU A 401 25.54 0.04 -8.13
N TYR A 402 25.64 1.24 -7.57
CA TYR A 402 25.43 2.54 -8.26
C TYR A 402 25.63 3.73 -7.32
N VAL A 403 25.89 4.89 -7.93
CA VAL A 403 25.89 6.20 -7.30
C VAL A 403 24.55 6.90 -7.67
N ASN A 404 23.95 7.62 -6.73
CA ASN A 404 22.76 8.42 -7.05
C ASN A 404 23.13 9.53 -8.05
N TYR A 405 22.19 9.90 -8.94
CA TYR A 405 22.45 10.96 -9.91
C TYR A 405 22.77 12.31 -9.26
N SER A 406 22.19 12.61 -8.08
CA SER A 406 22.53 13.79 -7.28
C SER A 406 24.00 13.85 -6.86
N ASP A 407 24.64 12.70 -6.71
CA ASP A 407 25.97 12.54 -6.14
C ASP A 407 27.00 12.17 -7.22
N ILE A 408 26.58 12.25 -8.51
CA ILE A 408 27.40 11.84 -9.67
C ILE A 408 28.69 12.70 -9.84
N ASP A 409 28.65 13.94 -9.34
CA ASP A 409 29.77 14.89 -9.41
C ASP A 409 30.63 14.87 -8.13
N ASP A 410 30.22 14.10 -7.12
CA ASP A 410 31.00 13.94 -5.90
C ASP A 410 32.31 13.20 -6.22
N VAL A 411 33.41 13.82 -5.80
CA VAL A 411 34.77 13.28 -6.03
C VAL A 411 34.98 11.95 -5.35
N ASP A 412 34.31 11.73 -4.20
CA ASP A 412 34.44 10.51 -3.42
C ASP A 412 33.78 9.29 -4.11
N ASN A 413 32.86 9.53 -5.03
CA ASN A 413 32.16 8.47 -5.76
C ASN A 413 32.91 7.96 -7.00
N ASN A 414 34.00 8.63 -7.40
CA ASN A 414 34.89 8.26 -8.51
C ASN A 414 34.18 7.89 -9.83
N VAL A 415 33.05 8.52 -10.12
CA VAL A 415 32.31 8.27 -11.37
C VAL A 415 33.10 8.85 -12.54
N ILE A 416 33.43 8.00 -13.53
CA ILE A 416 34.17 8.43 -14.71
C ILE A 416 33.39 9.41 -15.56
N GLU A 417 34.06 10.37 -16.21
CA GLU A 417 33.42 11.46 -16.97
C GLU A 417 32.47 10.95 -18.06
N LYS A 418 32.83 9.86 -18.73
CA LYS A 418 32.00 9.21 -19.76
C LYS A 418 30.66 8.71 -19.20
N GLU A 419 30.63 8.19 -17.98
CA GLU A 419 29.41 7.75 -17.31
C GLU A 419 28.60 8.93 -16.81
N LYS A 420 29.26 9.97 -16.29
CA LYS A 420 28.61 11.22 -15.93
C LYS A 420 27.90 11.84 -17.13
N GLU A 421 28.58 11.90 -18.27
CA GLU A 421 28.04 12.45 -19.51
C GLU A 421 26.86 11.63 -20.03
N LEU A 422 26.94 10.30 -20.00
CA LEU A 422 25.85 9.40 -20.37
C LEU A 422 24.62 9.60 -19.46
N ASN A 423 24.82 9.67 -18.16
CA ASN A 423 23.73 9.90 -17.20
C ASN A 423 23.15 11.31 -17.34
N ARG A 424 23.98 12.34 -17.55
CA ARG A 424 23.50 13.69 -17.82
C ARG A 424 22.68 13.76 -19.10
N GLN A 425 23.05 13.07 -20.16
CA GLN A 425 22.26 12.98 -21.38
C GLN A 425 20.91 12.31 -21.12
N PHE A 426 20.90 11.21 -20.38
CA PHE A 426 19.68 10.47 -20.04
C PHE A 426 18.70 11.30 -19.20
N TYR A 427 19.19 12.13 -18.28
CA TYR A 427 18.35 12.94 -17.38
C TYR A 427 18.17 14.41 -17.80
N LYS A 428 18.88 14.89 -18.82
CA LYS A 428 18.77 16.27 -19.35
C LYS A 428 17.74 16.46 -20.45
N GLU A 429 17.20 15.43 -21.00
CA GLU A 429 16.16 15.47 -22.01
C GLU A 429 14.74 15.45 -21.39
N VAL A 430 14.62 15.96 -20.17
CA VAL A 430 13.33 16.17 -19.52
C VAL A 430 13.16 17.65 -19.17
#